data_01aba6eebb6a603cc4a32fbeb988a582
#
_entry.id   01aba6eebb6a603cc4a32fbeb988a582
#
_cell.length_a   1.000
_cell.length_b   1.000
_cell.length_c   1.000
_cell.angle_alpha   90.00
_cell.angle_beta   90.00
_cell.angle_gamma   90.00
#
_symmetry.space_group_name_H-M   'P 1'
#
loop_
_entity.id
_entity.type
_entity.pdbx_description
1 polymer ?
#
loop_
_entity_poly.entity_id
_entity_poly.type
_entity_poly.pdbx_seq_one_letter_code
_entity_poly.pdbx_strand_id
1 'polypeptide(L)'
;NKKYDADFVRDHLQFKMGTENIGNAYEDGYDKSDLGKSVDKTTACTFEEYAARLADYTLEYTSELSGVSVEDLTDLCEVFADPDLRVMSLWTMGVNQHNRGTWMNHNLHNIHLLSGKYGKPGSTAFSLTGQPSACGTAREVGTFCHRLPADLVVANEAHRRYTEAVWNLPE
;
A
#
# COMPACT_ATOMS: atom_id res chain seq x y z
N ASN A 1 -1.69 -8.81 -24.19
CA ASN A 1 -3.03 -9.38 -23.98
C ASN A 1 -3.80 -8.51 -22.97
N LYS A 2 -4.89 -7.87 -23.45
CA LYS A 2 -5.75 -7.01 -22.60
C LYS A 2 -6.67 -7.90 -21.74
N LYS A 3 -6.08 -8.53 -20.71
CA LYS A 3 -6.81 -9.38 -19.77
C LYS A 3 -7.04 -8.61 -18.45
N TYR A 4 -8.00 -7.70 -18.44
CA TYR A 4 -8.43 -6.94 -17.27
C TYR A 4 -9.96 -6.79 -17.33
N ASP A 5 -10.60 -6.49 -16.22
CA ASP A 5 -12.04 -6.22 -16.16
C ASP A 5 -12.31 -4.79 -16.64
N ALA A 6 -12.62 -4.65 -17.93
CA ALA A 6 -12.76 -3.35 -18.59
C ALA A 6 -13.93 -2.52 -18.04
N ASP A 7 -15.03 -3.17 -17.66
CA ASP A 7 -16.20 -2.49 -17.11
C ASP A 7 -15.91 -1.99 -15.70
N PHE A 8 -15.32 -2.82 -14.87
CA PHE A 8 -14.92 -2.42 -13.51
C PHE A 8 -13.89 -1.28 -13.54
N VAL A 9 -12.90 -1.39 -14.43
CA VAL A 9 -11.87 -0.35 -14.60
C VAL A 9 -12.49 0.97 -15.01
N ARG A 10 -13.39 0.99 -16.01
CA ARG A 10 -14.07 2.20 -16.48
C ARG A 10 -14.92 2.86 -15.39
N ASP A 11 -15.66 2.05 -14.62
CA ASP A 11 -16.70 2.54 -13.73
C ASP A 11 -16.19 2.87 -12.33
N HIS A 12 -15.05 2.29 -11.92
CA HIS A 12 -14.58 2.37 -10.54
C HIS A 12 -13.14 2.87 -10.35
N LEU A 13 -12.33 2.95 -11.41
CA LEU A 13 -10.92 3.31 -11.26
C LEU A 13 -10.58 4.65 -11.88
N GLN A 14 -9.73 5.39 -11.19
CA GLN A 14 -9.05 6.57 -11.71
C GLN A 14 -7.54 6.31 -11.68
N PHE A 15 -6.90 6.50 -12.82
CA PHE A 15 -5.45 6.35 -12.93
C PHE A 15 -4.75 7.68 -12.67
N LYS A 16 -3.64 7.61 -11.98
CA LYS A 16 -2.77 8.74 -11.70
C LYS A 16 -1.33 8.40 -12.01
N MET A 17 -0.58 9.36 -12.46
CA MET A 17 0.87 9.29 -12.69
C MET A 17 1.57 10.40 -11.92
N GLY A 18 2.78 10.13 -11.46
CA GLY A 18 3.61 11.06 -10.71
C GLY A 18 4.08 10.47 -9.39
N THR A 19 4.63 11.32 -8.55
CA THR A 19 5.14 10.92 -7.25
C THR A 19 4.06 11.11 -6.20
N GLU A 20 3.54 10.02 -5.67
CA GLU A 20 2.80 10.06 -4.42
C GLU A 20 3.79 10.18 -3.27
N ASN A 21 3.63 11.19 -2.45
CA ASN A 21 4.40 11.29 -1.21
C ASN A 21 3.82 10.34 -0.15
N ILE A 22 4.20 9.08 -0.24
CA ILE A 22 3.92 8.06 0.79
C ILE A 22 5.08 8.04 1.81
N GLY A 23 5.50 9.21 2.28
CA GLY A 23 6.58 9.30 3.24
C GLY A 23 7.97 9.02 2.66
N ASN A 24 8.18 9.22 1.38
CA ASN A 24 9.48 9.10 0.72
C ASN A 24 10.36 10.32 0.98
N ALA A 25 10.77 10.48 2.21
CA ALA A 25 11.74 11.49 2.61
C ALA A 25 13.13 11.30 1.96
N TYR A 26 13.34 10.28 1.13
CA TYR A 26 14.67 9.88 0.67
C TYR A 26 14.94 10.09 -0.81
N GLU A 27 13.93 10.30 -1.66
CA GLU A 27 14.17 10.38 -3.10
C GLU A 27 14.43 11.79 -3.62
N ASP A 28 13.88 12.83 -3.00
CA ASP A 28 13.92 14.20 -3.56
C ASP A 28 14.52 15.25 -2.63
N GLY A 29 15.28 14.84 -1.61
CA GLY A 29 15.75 15.79 -0.61
C GLY A 29 14.58 16.29 0.26
N TYR A 30 14.43 15.72 1.41
CA TYR A 30 13.43 16.06 2.38
C TYR A 30 13.51 17.55 2.76
N ASP A 31 12.55 18.34 2.34
CA ASP A 31 12.37 19.69 2.84
C ASP A 31 11.51 19.64 4.11
N LYS A 32 12.12 20.02 5.24
CA LYS A 32 11.42 20.08 6.53
C LYS A 32 10.23 21.05 6.54
N SER A 33 10.17 21.98 5.57
CA SER A 33 9.03 22.90 5.41
C SER A 33 7.76 22.19 4.94
N ASP A 34 7.88 21.00 4.37
CA ASP A 34 6.77 20.19 3.86
C ASP A 34 6.25 19.15 4.86
N LEU A 35 6.80 19.13 6.07
CA LEU A 35 6.31 18.31 7.17
C LEU A 35 4.81 18.57 7.41
N GLY A 36 4.00 17.56 7.16
CA GLY A 36 2.54 17.62 7.35
C GLY A 36 1.76 18.16 6.15
N LYS A 37 2.43 18.52 5.06
CA LYS A 37 1.74 18.81 3.79
C LYS A 37 1.69 17.53 2.95
N SER A 38 0.50 17.15 2.51
CA SER A 38 0.35 16.15 1.47
C SER A 38 0.86 16.76 0.16
N VAL A 39 2.07 16.39 -0.25
CA VAL A 39 2.58 16.77 -1.56
C VAL A 39 2.19 15.68 -2.54
N ASP A 40 0.93 15.68 -2.94
CA ASP A 40 0.46 14.86 -4.05
C ASP A 40 0.87 15.55 -5.36
N LYS A 41 1.96 15.10 -5.97
CA LYS A 41 2.42 15.54 -7.30
C LYS A 41 1.89 14.62 -8.40
N THR A 42 0.79 13.94 -8.15
CA THR A 42 0.18 13.08 -9.16
C THR A 42 -0.77 13.87 -10.07
N THR A 43 -0.84 13.47 -11.32
CA THR A 43 -1.81 13.96 -12.30
C THR A 43 -2.67 12.81 -12.81
N ALA A 44 -3.95 13.07 -13.05
CA ALA A 44 -4.82 12.08 -13.66
C ALA A 44 -4.29 11.70 -15.05
N CYS A 45 -4.37 10.42 -15.39
CA CYS A 45 -3.99 9.90 -16.70
C CYS A 45 -5.01 8.87 -17.19
N THR A 46 -4.93 8.53 -18.46
CA THR A 46 -5.75 7.47 -19.05
C THR A 46 -5.18 6.09 -18.69
N PHE A 47 -6.01 5.06 -18.89
CA PHE A 47 -5.54 3.68 -18.73
C PHE A 47 -4.43 3.35 -19.73
N GLU A 48 -4.50 3.87 -20.95
CA GLU A 48 -3.49 3.64 -22.00
C GLU A 48 -2.14 4.24 -21.61
N GLU A 49 -2.14 5.45 -21.05
CA GLU A 49 -0.92 6.10 -20.57
C GLU A 49 -0.32 5.34 -19.38
N TYR A 50 -1.16 4.88 -18.46
CA TYR A 50 -0.73 4.05 -17.34
C TYR A 50 -0.12 2.72 -17.83
N ALA A 51 -0.80 2.03 -18.75
CA ALA A 51 -0.34 0.76 -19.30
C ALA A 51 0.96 0.90 -20.09
N ALA A 52 1.14 2.01 -20.83
CA ALA A 52 2.36 2.28 -21.56
C ALA A 52 3.59 2.40 -20.65
N ARG A 53 3.44 2.91 -19.44
CA ARG A 53 4.54 2.96 -18.46
C ARG A 53 4.94 1.61 -17.90
N LEU A 54 4.05 0.63 -17.98
CA LEU A 54 4.33 -0.73 -17.52
C LEU A 54 4.87 -1.63 -18.65
N ALA A 55 5.01 -1.11 -19.87
CA ALA A 55 5.40 -1.92 -21.03
C ALA A 55 6.78 -2.58 -20.90
N ASP A 56 7.69 -1.97 -20.15
CA ASP A 56 9.04 -2.51 -19.93
C ASP A 56 9.05 -3.69 -18.94
N TYR A 57 7.98 -3.87 -18.17
CA TYR A 57 7.85 -4.98 -17.23
C TYR A 57 7.24 -6.20 -17.94
N THR A 58 8.01 -6.80 -18.85
CA THR A 58 7.61 -8.04 -19.52
C THR A 58 7.71 -9.24 -18.60
N LEU A 59 7.10 -10.36 -18.99
CA LEU A 59 7.22 -11.61 -18.22
C LEU A 59 8.68 -12.09 -18.14
N GLU A 60 9.43 -11.94 -19.22
CA GLU A 60 10.84 -12.31 -19.29
C GLU A 60 11.68 -11.45 -18.34
N TYR A 61 11.50 -10.12 -18.37
CA TYR A 61 12.18 -9.20 -17.47
C TYR A 61 11.81 -9.45 -16.00
N THR A 62 10.53 -9.70 -15.74
CA THR A 62 10.05 -10.03 -14.40
C THR A 62 10.62 -11.35 -13.90
N SER A 63 10.70 -12.35 -14.77
CA SER A 63 11.30 -13.66 -14.48
C SER A 63 12.79 -13.52 -14.12
N GLU A 64 13.54 -12.75 -14.90
CA GLU A 64 14.96 -12.49 -14.65
C GLU A 64 15.18 -11.83 -13.28
N LEU A 65 14.37 -10.81 -12.93
CA LEU A 65 14.52 -10.11 -11.66
C LEU A 65 14.05 -10.90 -10.44
N SER A 66 12.97 -11.68 -10.58
CA SER A 66 12.34 -12.37 -9.45
C SER A 66 12.86 -13.78 -9.23
N GLY A 67 13.43 -14.39 -10.25
CA GLY A 67 13.77 -15.81 -10.27
C GLY A 67 12.57 -16.76 -10.44
N VAL A 68 11.37 -16.21 -10.64
CA VAL A 68 10.15 -17.00 -10.93
C VAL A 68 10.10 -17.30 -12.42
N SER A 69 9.73 -18.53 -12.80
CA SER A 69 9.67 -18.91 -14.21
C SER A 69 8.61 -18.11 -14.99
N VAL A 70 8.84 -17.90 -16.29
CA VAL A 70 7.84 -17.27 -17.18
C VAL A 70 6.54 -18.07 -17.18
N GLU A 71 6.62 -19.39 -17.07
CA GLU A 71 5.46 -20.28 -17.00
C GLU A 71 4.61 -19.99 -15.75
N ASP A 72 5.22 -19.98 -14.57
CA ASP A 72 4.52 -19.69 -13.30
C ASP A 72 3.94 -18.26 -13.29
N LEU A 73 4.65 -17.29 -13.85
CA LEU A 73 4.14 -15.92 -13.99
C LEU A 73 2.94 -15.85 -14.91
N THR A 74 2.97 -16.64 -16.00
CA THR A 74 1.85 -16.74 -16.94
C THR A 74 0.63 -17.35 -16.26
N ASP A 75 0.81 -18.46 -15.55
CA ASP A 75 -0.26 -19.12 -14.80
C ASP A 75 -0.89 -18.19 -13.75
N LEU A 76 -0.07 -17.44 -13.03
CA LEU A 76 -0.55 -16.43 -12.10
C LEU A 76 -1.40 -15.35 -12.79
N CYS A 77 -0.94 -14.86 -13.95
CA CYS A 77 -1.69 -13.90 -14.74
C CYS A 77 -3.02 -14.45 -15.24
N GLU A 78 -3.07 -15.74 -15.65
CA GLU A 78 -4.30 -16.41 -16.08
C GLU A 78 -5.30 -16.52 -14.93
N VAL A 79 -4.86 -16.89 -13.72
CA VAL A 79 -5.71 -16.95 -12.52
C VAL A 79 -6.34 -15.59 -12.22
N PHE A 80 -5.59 -14.50 -12.32
CA PHE A 80 -6.14 -13.17 -12.12
C PHE A 80 -7.04 -12.71 -13.26
N ALA A 81 -6.78 -13.16 -14.47
CA ALA A 81 -7.54 -12.78 -15.67
C ALA A 81 -8.86 -13.54 -15.83
N ASP A 82 -8.98 -14.71 -15.21
CA ASP A 82 -10.19 -15.53 -15.31
C ASP A 82 -11.35 -14.88 -14.53
N PRO A 83 -12.45 -14.45 -15.18
CA PRO A 83 -13.57 -13.76 -14.51
C PRO A 83 -14.34 -14.65 -13.54
N ASP A 84 -14.32 -15.98 -13.73
CA ASP A 84 -15.07 -16.93 -12.94
C ASP A 84 -14.36 -17.33 -11.65
N LEU A 85 -13.03 -17.13 -11.59
CA LEU A 85 -12.25 -17.40 -10.40
C LEU A 85 -12.35 -16.26 -9.39
N ARG A 86 -12.41 -16.65 -8.12
CA ARG A 86 -12.26 -15.73 -7.00
C ARG A 86 -10.84 -15.85 -6.45
N VAL A 87 -10.18 -14.72 -6.29
CA VAL A 87 -8.78 -14.67 -5.86
C VAL A 87 -8.67 -13.88 -4.57
N MET A 88 -8.04 -14.46 -3.58
CA MET A 88 -7.67 -13.78 -2.34
C MET A 88 -6.16 -13.81 -2.18
N SER A 89 -5.55 -12.63 -2.15
CA SER A 89 -4.13 -12.49 -1.85
C SER A 89 -3.94 -12.23 -0.36
N LEU A 90 -3.30 -13.16 0.31
CA LEU A 90 -3.02 -13.07 1.76
C LEU A 90 -1.63 -12.47 1.97
N TRP A 91 -1.54 -11.39 2.72
CA TRP A 91 -0.29 -10.68 2.97
C TRP A 91 -0.14 -10.23 4.42
N THR A 92 1.08 -9.96 4.84
CA THR A 92 1.41 -9.44 6.16
C THR A 92 2.79 -8.75 6.15
N MET A 93 3.60 -8.94 7.15
CA MET A 93 4.88 -8.23 7.35
C MET A 93 5.92 -8.50 6.26
N GLY A 94 5.85 -9.64 5.57
CA GLY A 94 6.66 -9.92 4.37
C GLY A 94 6.47 -8.92 3.23
N VAL A 95 5.31 -8.25 3.19
CA VAL A 95 5.04 -7.12 2.28
C VAL A 95 5.36 -5.78 2.97
N ASN A 96 4.87 -5.57 4.21
CA ASN A 96 4.92 -4.28 4.88
C ASN A 96 6.30 -3.84 5.35
N GLN A 97 7.13 -4.78 5.84
CA GLN A 97 8.40 -4.46 6.49
C GLN A 97 9.56 -4.39 5.50
N HIS A 98 9.35 -3.68 4.40
CA HIS A 98 10.35 -3.33 3.40
C HIS A 98 10.46 -1.82 3.22
N ASN A 99 11.56 -1.34 2.68
CA ASN A 99 11.78 0.09 2.42
C ASN A 99 10.65 0.72 1.60
N ARG A 100 10.02 -0.04 0.72
CA ARG A 100 8.89 0.38 -0.12
C ARG A 100 7.65 -0.49 0.12
N GLY A 101 7.45 -0.95 1.36
CA GLY A 101 6.36 -1.85 1.72
C GLY A 101 4.97 -1.29 1.40
N THR A 102 4.75 0.00 1.57
CA THR A 102 3.49 0.66 1.19
C THR A 102 3.23 0.53 -0.32
N TRP A 103 4.25 0.73 -1.16
CA TRP A 103 4.11 0.59 -2.61
C TRP A 103 3.90 -0.86 -3.05
N MET A 104 4.60 -1.80 -2.41
CA MET A 104 4.34 -3.23 -2.65
C MET A 104 2.89 -3.57 -2.34
N ASN A 105 2.38 -3.04 -1.23
CA ASN A 105 0.99 -3.21 -0.83
C ASN A 105 0.02 -2.61 -1.86
N HIS A 106 0.27 -1.37 -2.30
CA HIS A 106 -0.52 -0.74 -3.36
C HIS A 106 -0.51 -1.56 -4.66
N ASN A 107 0.63 -2.09 -5.07
CA ASN A 107 0.71 -2.93 -6.27
C ASN A 107 -0.12 -4.20 -6.13
N LEU A 108 -0.13 -4.83 -4.96
CA LEU A 108 -0.97 -5.98 -4.69
C LEU A 108 -2.47 -5.62 -4.81
N HIS A 109 -2.90 -4.49 -4.24
CA HIS A 109 -4.26 -4.00 -4.40
C HIS A 109 -4.57 -3.63 -5.86
N ASN A 110 -3.63 -3.02 -6.59
CA ASN A 110 -3.80 -2.64 -7.99
C ASN A 110 -4.09 -3.85 -8.89
N ILE A 111 -3.46 -4.99 -8.68
CA ILE A 111 -3.75 -6.22 -9.42
C ILE A 111 -5.20 -6.65 -9.22
N HIS A 112 -5.68 -6.63 -7.98
CA HIS A 112 -7.07 -6.96 -7.66
C HIS A 112 -8.06 -5.98 -8.29
N LEU A 113 -7.74 -4.69 -8.27
CA LEU A 113 -8.56 -3.63 -8.87
C LEU A 113 -8.64 -3.78 -10.38
N LEU A 114 -7.51 -3.97 -11.06
CA LEU A 114 -7.46 -4.13 -12.52
C LEU A 114 -8.23 -5.37 -13.00
N SER A 115 -8.21 -6.43 -12.23
CA SER A 115 -8.90 -7.69 -12.57
C SER A 115 -10.34 -7.76 -12.07
N GLY A 116 -10.89 -6.67 -11.49
CA GLY A 116 -12.25 -6.64 -10.93
C GLY A 116 -12.46 -7.61 -9.76
N LYS A 117 -11.37 -8.03 -9.10
CA LYS A 117 -11.38 -9.00 -7.99
C LYS A 117 -11.33 -8.31 -6.63
N TYR A 118 -12.09 -7.23 -6.49
CA TYR A 118 -12.16 -6.43 -5.28
C TYR A 118 -13.61 -6.22 -4.85
N GLY A 119 -13.87 -6.27 -3.53
CA GLY A 119 -15.21 -6.04 -2.98
C GLY A 119 -16.22 -7.16 -3.25
N LYS A 120 -15.79 -8.32 -3.72
CA LYS A 120 -16.61 -9.51 -3.92
C LYS A 120 -16.29 -10.54 -2.83
N PRO A 121 -17.28 -11.30 -2.31
CA PRO A 121 -17.01 -12.36 -1.35
C PRO A 121 -15.96 -13.34 -1.86
N GLY A 122 -14.88 -13.56 -1.11
CA GLY A 122 -13.77 -14.43 -1.49
C GLY A 122 -12.80 -13.84 -2.52
N SER A 123 -12.89 -12.53 -2.81
CA SER A 123 -11.97 -11.85 -3.74
C SER A 123 -11.50 -10.53 -3.16
N THR A 124 -10.26 -10.47 -2.71
CA THR A 124 -9.64 -9.26 -2.16
C THR A 124 -8.15 -9.46 -1.88
N ALA A 125 -7.40 -8.37 -1.72
CA ALA A 125 -6.12 -8.38 -1.01
C ALA A 125 -6.41 -8.29 0.49
N PHE A 126 -6.02 -9.30 1.27
CA PHE A 126 -6.39 -9.44 2.68
C PHE A 126 -5.16 -9.45 3.58
N SER A 127 -5.14 -8.55 4.56
CA SER A 127 -4.09 -8.51 5.57
C SER A 127 -4.30 -9.58 6.64
N LEU A 128 -3.31 -10.46 6.78
CA LEU A 128 -3.27 -11.44 7.89
C LEU A 128 -2.64 -10.80 9.13
N THR A 129 -3.27 -9.77 9.68
CA THR A 129 -2.83 -9.19 10.95
C THR A 129 -3.10 -10.17 12.07
N GLY A 130 -2.09 -10.92 12.48
CA GLY A 130 -2.23 -12.08 13.36
C GLY A 130 -1.88 -11.87 14.83
N GLN A 131 -1.24 -10.75 15.17
CA GLN A 131 -0.89 -10.46 16.56
C GLN A 131 -2.12 -9.98 17.33
N PRO A 132 -2.37 -10.49 18.55
CA PRO A 132 -3.45 -10.01 19.39
C PRO A 132 -3.35 -8.50 19.60
N SER A 133 -4.44 -7.77 19.35
CA SER A 133 -4.49 -6.31 19.51
C SER A 133 -3.43 -5.52 18.74
N ALA A 134 -2.94 -6.03 17.59
CA ALA A 134 -1.87 -5.38 16.84
C ALA A 134 -2.20 -3.90 16.52
N CYS A 135 -3.43 -3.60 16.14
CA CYS A 135 -3.89 -2.23 15.91
C CYS A 135 -3.97 -1.41 17.21
N GLY A 136 -4.49 -2.00 18.28
CA GLY A 136 -4.58 -1.38 19.60
C GLY A 136 -3.19 -1.16 20.19
N THR A 137 -2.33 -2.16 20.17
CA THR A 137 -0.94 -2.06 20.67
C THR A 137 -0.17 -0.95 19.94
N ALA A 138 -0.30 -0.85 18.63
CA ALA A 138 0.35 0.20 17.86
C ALA A 138 -0.15 1.61 18.22
N ARG A 139 -1.41 1.75 18.59
CA ARG A 139 -2.02 3.03 19.00
C ARG A 139 -1.80 3.35 20.47
N GLU A 140 -2.13 2.38 21.33
CA GLU A 140 -2.29 2.61 22.76
C GLU A 140 -0.95 2.75 23.48
N VAL A 141 0.09 2.10 23.02
CA VAL A 141 1.41 2.07 23.66
C VAL A 141 2.45 2.95 22.99
N GLY A 142 2.04 3.84 22.09
CA GLY A 142 2.95 4.79 21.44
C GLY A 142 3.91 4.16 20.46
N THR A 143 3.57 3.02 19.85
CA THR A 143 4.36 2.40 18.77
C THR A 143 4.49 3.34 17.57
N PHE A 144 3.49 4.15 17.30
CA PHE A 144 3.63 5.31 16.42
C PHE A 144 4.31 6.46 17.18
N CYS A 145 5.44 6.91 16.69
CA CYS A 145 6.27 7.95 17.33
C CYS A 145 5.55 9.28 17.60
N HIS A 146 4.40 9.53 17.00
CA HIS A 146 3.59 10.73 17.21
C HIS A 146 2.43 10.54 18.20
N ARG A 147 2.25 9.32 18.72
CA ARG A 147 1.17 8.97 19.66
C ARG A 147 1.70 8.65 21.04
N LEU A 148 0.93 9.07 22.03
CA LEU A 148 1.03 8.67 23.43
C LEU A 148 -0.14 7.74 23.76
N PRO A 149 -0.10 7.00 24.88
CA PRO A 149 -1.22 6.18 25.31
C PRO A 149 -2.55 6.94 25.37
N ALA A 150 -3.67 6.22 25.24
CA ALA A 150 -5.02 6.77 25.22
C ALA A 150 -5.26 7.79 24.08
N ASP A 151 -4.65 7.53 22.94
CA ASP A 151 -4.79 8.34 21.71
C ASP A 151 -4.32 9.81 21.85
N LEU A 152 -3.52 10.09 22.87
CA LEU A 152 -2.89 11.38 23.07
C LEU A 152 -1.80 11.61 21.99
N VAL A 153 -1.43 12.87 21.77
CA VAL A 153 -0.51 13.28 20.70
C VAL A 153 0.73 13.92 21.25
N VAL A 154 1.92 13.44 20.84
CA VAL A 154 3.23 13.96 21.29
C VAL A 154 3.39 15.45 20.98
N ALA A 155 2.88 15.93 19.85
CA ALA A 155 2.98 17.34 19.47
C ALA A 155 2.21 18.30 20.40
N ASN A 156 1.25 17.79 21.18
CA ASN A 156 0.45 18.60 22.12
C ASN A 156 1.11 18.62 23.49
N GLU A 157 1.51 19.81 23.95
CA GLU A 157 2.18 19.99 25.24
C GLU A 157 1.33 19.52 26.43
N ALA A 158 0.03 19.80 26.43
CA ALA A 158 -0.86 19.38 27.53
C ALA A 158 -0.95 17.85 27.60
N HIS A 159 -0.93 17.16 26.47
CA HIS A 159 -0.92 15.71 26.41
C HIS A 159 0.39 15.12 26.97
N ARG A 160 1.53 15.73 26.62
CA ARG A 160 2.83 15.32 27.17
C ARG A 160 2.84 15.48 28.69
N ARG A 161 2.49 16.66 29.20
CA ARG A 161 2.43 16.93 30.65
C ARG A 161 1.51 15.98 31.39
N TYR A 162 0.35 15.67 30.80
CA TYR A 162 -0.55 14.67 31.36
C TYR A 162 0.11 13.29 31.46
N THR A 163 0.77 12.86 30.39
CA THR A 163 1.45 11.56 30.34
C THR A 163 2.63 11.50 31.31
N GLU A 164 3.42 12.56 31.41
CA GLU A 164 4.52 12.72 32.37
C GLU A 164 4.01 12.58 33.80
N ALA A 165 2.90 13.25 34.13
CA ALA A 165 2.28 13.14 35.44
C ALA A 165 1.77 11.75 35.77
N VAL A 166 1.14 11.07 34.79
CA VAL A 166 0.64 9.70 34.97
C VAL A 166 1.79 8.70 35.16
N TRP A 167 2.89 8.91 34.42
CA TRP A 167 4.07 8.03 34.49
C TRP A 167 5.05 8.44 35.60
N ASN A 168 4.76 9.50 36.33
CA ASN A 168 5.61 10.04 37.38
C ASN A 168 7.04 10.31 36.91
N LEU A 169 7.17 10.89 35.71
CA LEU A 169 8.45 11.27 35.15
C LEU A 169 8.91 12.61 35.76
N PRO A 170 10.23 12.83 35.95
CA PRO A 170 10.75 14.12 36.38
C PRO A 170 10.49 15.16 35.29
N GLU A 171 10.22 16.42 35.72
CA GLU A 171 10.06 17.59 34.87
C GLU A 171 11.35 17.91 34.05
#